data_7bfa50a5e185eb714cde1a83c15c2f48
#
_entry.id   7bfa50a5e185eb714cde1a83c15c2f48
#
_cell.length_a   1.000
_cell.length_b   1.000
_cell.length_c   1.000
_cell.angle_alpha   90.00
_cell.angle_beta   90.00
_cell.angle_gamma   90.00
#
_symmetry.space_group_name_H-M   'P 1'
#
loop_
_entity.id
_entity.type
_entity.pdbx_description
1 polymer ?
#
loop_
_entity_poly.entity_id
_entity_poly.type
_entity_poly.pdbx_seq_one_letter_code
_entity_poly.pdbx_strand_id
1 'polypeptide(L)'
;MNLKWIVLAFSVALCSSCEQLSRLTQFDLTYDETVVVPSSMSVALPFDVATPDVETNSESQFSVNKTQTDLIEAISLKELKLNLKSPQTGDFSFLEAIHVFIAAEGLPEKEIAWKTDIPDTIGNELVLDVTQADVMDYIKKDKFSLRVSVTTDELLTVDHEIGIHAVLHVDAKVLGL
;
A
#
# COMPACT_ATOMS: atom_id res chain seq x y z
N MET A 1 -8.56 37.33 41.20
CA MET A 1 -8.29 36.49 40.03
C MET A 1 -9.55 35.60 39.89
N ASN A 2 -10.35 35.88 38.86
CA ASN A 2 -11.73 35.37 38.77
C ASN A 2 -11.77 33.88 38.43
N LEU A 3 -12.43 33.08 39.26
CA LEU A 3 -12.65 31.63 39.13
C LEU A 3 -13.16 31.22 37.76
N LYS A 4 -13.91 32.08 37.05
CA LYS A 4 -14.42 31.86 35.69
C LYS A 4 -13.29 31.75 34.63
N TRP A 5 -12.18 32.42 34.80
CA TRP A 5 -11.03 32.38 33.87
C TRP A 5 -10.21 31.09 34.05
N ILE A 6 -10.19 30.54 35.28
CA ILE A 6 -9.47 29.29 35.57
C ILE A 6 -10.25 28.10 34.97
N VAL A 7 -11.58 28.11 35.01
CA VAL A 7 -12.42 27.07 34.42
C VAL A 7 -12.31 27.08 32.87
N LEU A 8 -12.23 28.26 32.24
CA LEU A 8 -12.10 28.39 30.81
C LEU A 8 -10.71 27.92 30.32
N ALA A 9 -9.65 28.20 31.07
CA ALA A 9 -8.29 27.74 30.72
C ALA A 9 -8.13 26.21 30.87
N PHE A 10 -8.83 25.58 31.81
CA PHE A 10 -8.79 24.13 32.00
C PHE A 10 -9.59 23.35 30.93
N SER A 11 -10.65 23.97 30.38
CA SER A 11 -11.46 23.36 29.31
C SER A 11 -10.74 23.29 27.97
N VAL A 12 -9.82 24.22 27.67
CA VAL A 12 -9.03 24.24 26.41
C VAL A 12 -7.91 23.21 26.43
N ALA A 13 -7.37 22.87 27.61
CA ALA A 13 -6.29 21.90 27.74
C ALA A 13 -6.70 20.44 27.49
N LEU A 14 -8.00 20.13 27.58
CA LEU A 14 -8.53 18.76 27.39
C LEU A 14 -8.70 18.37 25.93
N CYS A 15 -8.79 19.33 25.01
CA CYS A 15 -8.99 19.03 23.57
C CYS A 15 -7.68 18.66 22.83
N SER A 16 -6.51 18.98 23.37
CA SER A 16 -5.21 18.72 22.72
C SER A 16 -4.62 17.34 23.06
N SER A 17 -5.21 16.58 23.99
CA SER A 17 -4.65 15.29 24.40
C SER A 17 -5.11 14.12 23.52
N CYS A 18 -6.24 14.22 22.81
CA CYS A 18 -6.75 13.13 21.97
C CYS A 18 -5.91 12.92 20.69
N GLU A 19 -5.39 13.97 20.06
CA GLU A 19 -4.55 13.82 18.87
C GLU A 19 -3.16 13.20 19.14
N GLN A 20 -2.64 13.36 20.36
CA GLN A 20 -1.33 12.78 20.71
C GLN A 20 -1.43 11.30 21.08
N LEU A 21 -2.58 10.82 21.57
CA LEU A 21 -2.78 9.41 21.86
C LEU A 21 -2.93 8.56 20.59
N SER A 22 -3.62 9.04 19.56
CA SER A 22 -3.82 8.32 18.30
C SER A 22 -2.50 8.06 17.56
N ARG A 23 -1.51 8.97 17.68
CA ARG A 23 -0.19 8.79 17.08
C ARG A 23 0.66 7.68 17.71
N LEU A 24 0.31 7.22 18.92
CA LEU A 24 1.05 6.16 19.62
C LEU A 24 0.63 4.76 19.17
N THR A 25 -0.47 4.66 18.43
CA THR A 25 -1.03 3.38 17.96
C THR A 25 -1.02 3.26 16.45
N GLN A 26 -0.44 4.25 15.76
CA GLN A 26 -0.29 4.23 14.31
C GLN A 26 1.15 3.87 13.94
N PHE A 27 1.30 2.98 12.97
CA PHE A 27 2.61 2.56 12.45
C PHE A 27 2.47 2.11 10.99
N ASP A 28 3.60 2.03 10.31
CA ASP A 28 3.64 1.60 8.93
C ASP A 28 4.24 0.19 8.82
N LEU A 29 3.67 -0.63 7.94
CA LEU A 29 4.21 -1.92 7.50
C LEU A 29 4.71 -1.77 6.06
N THR A 30 5.81 -2.42 5.76
CA THR A 30 6.43 -2.37 4.43
C THR A 30 6.53 -3.77 3.85
N TYR A 31 6.14 -3.91 2.57
CA TYR A 31 6.28 -5.13 1.80
C TYR A 31 7.01 -4.82 0.48
N ASP A 32 7.98 -5.65 0.16
CA ASP A 32 8.78 -5.56 -1.06
C ASP A 32 8.61 -6.83 -1.88
N GLU A 33 8.12 -6.70 -3.10
CA GLU A 33 7.84 -7.80 -4.01
C GLU A 33 8.45 -7.55 -5.39
N THR A 34 8.41 -8.57 -6.23
CA THR A 34 8.91 -8.46 -7.59
C THR A 34 7.96 -9.20 -8.54
N VAL A 35 7.65 -8.56 -9.66
CA VAL A 35 6.92 -9.16 -10.77
C VAL A 35 7.74 -9.09 -12.04
N VAL A 36 7.49 -10.02 -12.96
CA VAL A 36 8.10 -10.01 -14.29
C VAL A 36 7.01 -9.78 -15.33
N VAL A 37 7.17 -8.73 -16.13
CA VAL A 37 6.36 -8.45 -17.31
C VAL A 37 7.06 -9.08 -18.51
N PRO A 38 6.51 -10.17 -19.10
CA PRO A 38 7.15 -10.87 -20.19
C PRO A 38 7.12 -10.09 -21.51
N SER A 39 8.16 -10.20 -22.29
CA SER A 39 8.27 -9.58 -23.63
C SER A 39 7.27 -10.10 -24.67
N SER A 40 6.58 -11.21 -24.37
CA SER A 40 5.58 -11.81 -25.28
C SER A 40 4.18 -11.22 -25.16
N MET A 41 3.98 -10.17 -24.36
CA MET A 41 2.67 -9.58 -24.12
C MET A 41 2.15 -8.77 -25.30
N SER A 42 0.81 -8.72 -25.40
CA SER A 42 0.11 -7.97 -26.45
C SER A 42 0.14 -6.49 -26.16
N VAL A 43 0.34 -5.67 -27.20
CA VAL A 43 0.22 -4.21 -27.12
C VAL A 43 -1.24 -3.78 -27.08
N ALA A 44 -1.55 -2.74 -26.33
CA ALA A 44 -2.86 -2.09 -26.21
C ALA A 44 -3.99 -3.00 -25.71
N LEU A 45 -3.66 -4.14 -25.08
CA LEU A 45 -4.63 -5.02 -24.41
C LEU A 45 -4.15 -5.27 -22.97
N PRO A 46 -5.04 -5.15 -21.97
CA PRO A 46 -4.70 -5.47 -20.59
C PRO A 46 -4.29 -6.93 -20.46
N PHE A 47 -3.25 -7.19 -19.69
CA PHE A 47 -2.84 -8.53 -19.27
C PHE A 47 -2.50 -8.53 -17.77
N ASP A 48 -2.62 -9.69 -17.13
CA ASP A 48 -2.43 -9.83 -15.71
C ASP A 48 -1.12 -10.55 -15.39
N VAL A 49 -0.41 -10.02 -14.39
CA VAL A 49 0.75 -10.65 -13.75
C VAL A 49 0.46 -10.74 -12.26
N ALA A 50 0.76 -11.88 -11.65
CA ALA A 50 0.57 -12.06 -10.20
C ALA A 50 1.92 -12.18 -9.49
N THR A 51 2.01 -11.61 -8.28
CA THR A 51 3.13 -11.90 -7.39
C THR A 51 2.99 -13.33 -6.84
N PRO A 52 4.08 -13.94 -6.37
CA PRO A 52 3.99 -15.04 -5.43
C PRO A 52 3.16 -14.65 -4.20
N ASP A 53 2.72 -15.64 -3.41
CA ASP A 53 2.09 -15.39 -2.12
C ASP A 53 3.08 -14.64 -1.20
N VAL A 54 2.61 -13.53 -0.63
CA VAL A 54 3.36 -12.69 0.32
C VAL A 54 2.95 -13.09 1.73
N GLU A 55 3.91 -13.54 2.53
CA GLU A 55 3.66 -13.84 3.95
C GLU A 55 3.45 -12.52 4.71
N THR A 56 2.31 -12.38 5.38
CA THR A 56 2.01 -11.14 6.12
C THR A 56 2.84 -10.99 7.37
N ASN A 57 3.14 -12.10 8.04
CA ASN A 57 3.75 -12.12 9.38
C ASN A 57 3.04 -11.17 10.37
N SER A 58 1.73 -10.97 10.18
CA SER A 58 0.94 -9.92 10.82
C SER A 58 0.99 -9.98 12.35
N GLU A 59 0.88 -11.16 12.95
CA GLU A 59 0.97 -11.30 14.42
C GLU A 59 2.32 -10.82 14.97
N SER A 60 3.41 -11.19 14.30
CA SER A 60 4.77 -10.76 14.66
C SER A 60 4.94 -9.26 14.49
N GLN A 61 4.49 -8.71 13.37
CA GLN A 61 4.54 -7.28 13.07
C GLN A 61 3.74 -6.45 14.09
N PHE A 62 2.53 -6.90 14.44
CA PHE A 62 1.70 -6.22 15.44
C PHE A 62 2.33 -6.31 16.83
N SER A 63 2.88 -7.46 17.22
CA SER A 63 3.56 -7.65 18.51
C SER A 63 4.77 -6.72 18.67
N VAL A 64 5.60 -6.56 17.63
CA VAL A 64 6.75 -5.63 17.64
C VAL A 64 6.27 -4.19 17.86
N ASN A 65 5.11 -3.83 17.31
CA ASN A 65 4.49 -2.51 17.46
C ASN A 65 3.62 -2.41 18.73
N LYS A 66 3.73 -3.37 19.68
CA LYS A 66 3.04 -3.39 20.97
C LYS A 66 1.51 -3.39 20.84
N THR A 67 0.99 -4.01 19.79
CA THR A 67 -0.44 -4.22 19.55
C THR A 67 -0.74 -5.67 19.22
N GLN A 68 -1.99 -6.01 19.03
CA GLN A 68 -2.51 -7.35 18.74
C GLN A 68 -3.53 -7.25 17.61
N THR A 69 -3.77 -8.34 16.90
CA THR A 69 -4.64 -8.41 15.72
C THR A 69 -6.07 -7.92 15.97
N ASP A 70 -6.60 -8.14 17.16
CA ASP A 70 -7.95 -7.72 17.59
C ASP A 70 -8.05 -6.23 17.94
N LEU A 71 -6.92 -5.57 18.11
CA LEU A 71 -6.84 -4.13 18.37
C LEU A 71 -6.68 -3.30 17.10
N ILE A 72 -6.46 -3.92 15.95
CA ILE A 72 -6.34 -3.21 14.67
C ILE A 72 -7.73 -2.73 14.22
N GLU A 73 -7.85 -1.44 13.95
CA GLU A 73 -9.10 -0.79 13.51
C GLU A 73 -9.17 -0.61 12.01
N ALA A 74 -8.04 -0.29 11.37
CA ALA A 74 -7.95 -0.13 9.92
C ALA A 74 -6.52 -0.36 9.41
N ILE A 75 -6.41 -0.83 8.18
CA ILE A 75 -5.16 -0.86 7.43
C ILE A 75 -5.43 -0.32 6.03
N SER A 76 -4.72 0.71 5.62
CA SER A 76 -4.85 1.29 4.29
C SER A 76 -3.50 1.37 3.58
N LEU A 77 -3.51 1.29 2.26
CA LEU A 77 -2.30 1.52 1.47
C LEU A 77 -1.97 3.02 1.48
N LYS A 78 -0.78 3.35 1.95
CA LYS A 78 -0.26 4.72 2.04
C LYS A 78 0.55 5.10 0.81
N GLU A 79 1.36 4.18 0.31
CA GLU A 79 2.20 4.37 -0.87
C GLU A 79 2.38 3.03 -1.60
N LEU A 80 2.37 3.07 -2.91
CA LEU A 80 2.84 1.99 -3.76
C LEU A 80 3.75 2.56 -4.83
N LYS A 81 5.01 2.17 -4.78
CA LYS A 81 6.05 2.58 -5.70
C LYS A 81 6.55 1.39 -6.49
N LEU A 82 6.71 1.59 -7.78
CA LEU A 82 7.35 0.64 -8.69
C LEU A 82 8.75 1.14 -9.02
N ASN A 83 9.69 0.21 -9.13
CA ASN A 83 11.01 0.50 -9.66
C ASN A 83 11.43 -0.57 -10.67
N LEU A 84 11.89 -0.14 -11.83
CA LEU A 84 12.39 -1.04 -12.87
C LEU A 84 13.76 -1.57 -12.47
N LYS A 85 13.85 -2.88 -12.21
CA LYS A 85 15.10 -3.58 -11.87
C LYS A 85 15.85 -4.05 -13.08
N SER A 86 15.14 -4.48 -14.13
CA SER A 86 15.71 -4.94 -15.39
C SER A 86 14.73 -4.64 -16.55
N PRO A 87 15.23 -4.14 -17.70
CA PRO A 87 16.61 -3.76 -17.98
C PRO A 87 17.06 -2.49 -17.23
N GLN A 88 18.31 -2.41 -16.80
CA GLN A 88 18.82 -1.29 -15.98
C GLN A 88 18.80 0.08 -16.69
N THR A 89 18.79 0.08 -18.02
CA THR A 89 18.70 1.30 -18.84
C THR A 89 17.28 1.59 -19.31
N GLY A 90 16.29 0.81 -18.85
CA GLY A 90 14.89 0.99 -19.20
C GLY A 90 14.21 2.01 -18.29
N ASP A 91 13.00 2.34 -18.65
CA ASP A 91 12.08 3.18 -17.89
C ASP A 91 10.66 2.62 -18.03
N PHE A 92 9.67 3.34 -17.50
CA PHE A 92 8.27 2.93 -17.57
C PHE A 92 7.51 3.53 -18.76
N SER A 93 8.18 4.08 -19.77
CA SER A 93 7.55 4.67 -20.97
C SER A 93 6.67 3.68 -21.76
N PHE A 94 6.93 2.37 -21.60
CA PHE A 94 6.14 1.32 -22.25
C PHE A 94 4.75 1.09 -21.62
N LEU A 95 4.47 1.71 -20.47
CA LEU A 95 3.20 1.56 -19.75
C LEU A 95 2.20 2.63 -20.15
N GLU A 96 1.06 2.24 -20.68
CA GLU A 96 -0.12 3.10 -20.83
C GLU A 96 -0.92 3.18 -19.53
N ALA A 97 -1.14 2.03 -18.89
CA ALA A 97 -1.90 1.95 -17.64
C ALA A 97 -1.47 0.76 -16.78
N ILE A 98 -1.64 0.90 -15.47
CA ILE A 98 -1.40 -0.15 -14.50
C ILE A 98 -2.45 -0.09 -13.39
N HIS A 99 -2.96 -1.25 -12.98
CA HIS A 99 -3.89 -1.43 -11.87
C HIS A 99 -3.39 -2.54 -10.96
N VAL A 100 -3.42 -2.33 -9.66
CA VAL A 100 -2.96 -3.30 -8.67
C VAL A 100 -4.10 -3.70 -7.75
N PHE A 101 -4.31 -5.00 -7.64
CA PHE A 101 -5.35 -5.61 -6.83
C PHE A 101 -4.71 -6.49 -5.75
N ILE A 102 -5.26 -6.46 -4.54
CA ILE A 102 -4.91 -7.39 -3.47
C ILE A 102 -5.93 -8.53 -3.44
N ALA A 103 -5.44 -9.74 -3.25
CA ALA A 103 -6.25 -10.96 -3.09
C ALA A 103 -5.75 -11.76 -1.88
N ALA A 104 -6.67 -12.43 -1.18
CA ALA A 104 -6.34 -13.38 -0.12
C ALA A 104 -7.42 -14.46 -0.06
N GLU A 105 -7.12 -15.60 0.57
CA GLU A 105 -8.03 -16.74 0.63
C GLU A 105 -9.38 -16.35 1.26
N GLY A 106 -10.45 -16.64 0.51
CA GLY A 106 -11.83 -16.40 0.95
C GLY A 106 -12.28 -14.94 0.89
N LEU A 107 -11.47 -14.04 0.33
CA LEU A 107 -11.82 -12.63 0.14
C LEU A 107 -11.91 -12.28 -1.36
N PRO A 108 -12.81 -11.36 -1.75
CA PRO A 108 -12.85 -10.88 -3.13
C PRO A 108 -11.60 -10.06 -3.44
N GLU A 109 -11.16 -10.05 -4.68
CA GLU A 109 -10.12 -9.09 -5.10
C GLU A 109 -10.55 -7.65 -4.87
N LYS A 110 -9.60 -6.80 -4.49
CA LYS A 110 -9.83 -5.37 -4.26
C LYS A 110 -8.73 -4.54 -4.89
N GLU A 111 -9.10 -3.56 -5.71
CA GLU A 111 -8.14 -2.60 -6.25
C GLU A 111 -7.60 -1.71 -5.13
N ILE A 112 -6.28 -1.58 -5.07
CA ILE A 112 -5.58 -0.82 -4.04
C ILE A 112 -4.75 0.34 -4.60
N ALA A 113 -4.31 0.23 -5.86
CA ALA A 113 -3.56 1.30 -6.52
C ALA A 113 -3.73 1.23 -8.04
N TRP A 114 -3.52 2.35 -8.71
CA TRP A 114 -3.62 2.46 -10.16
C TRP A 114 -2.81 3.65 -10.70
N LYS A 115 -2.50 3.64 -11.99
CA LYS A 115 -1.99 4.78 -12.75
C LYS A 115 -2.39 4.64 -14.21
N THR A 116 -2.87 5.73 -14.78
CA THR A 116 -3.19 5.85 -16.22
C THR A 116 -2.51 7.07 -16.79
N ASP A 117 -2.50 7.20 -18.10
CA ASP A 117 -1.90 8.33 -18.80
C ASP A 117 -0.43 8.56 -18.36
N ILE A 118 0.34 7.47 -18.31
CA ILE A 118 1.75 7.50 -17.90
C ILE A 118 2.55 8.16 -19.03
N PRO A 119 3.28 9.25 -18.74
CA PRO A 119 3.99 9.97 -19.81
C PRO A 119 5.26 9.22 -20.28
N ASP A 120 5.58 9.28 -21.57
CA ASP A 120 6.79 8.68 -22.17
C ASP A 120 8.11 9.19 -21.58
N THR A 121 8.04 10.30 -20.81
CA THR A 121 9.21 10.88 -20.12
C THR A 121 9.37 10.36 -18.69
N ILE A 122 8.57 9.39 -18.29
CA ILE A 122 8.69 8.76 -16.97
C ILE A 122 10.02 8.01 -16.86
N GLY A 123 10.67 8.10 -15.71
CA GLY A 123 11.91 7.38 -15.46
C GLY A 123 11.69 5.93 -15.04
N ASN A 124 12.67 5.38 -14.35
CA ASN A 124 12.65 4.01 -13.83
C ASN A 124 11.94 3.86 -12.47
N GLU A 125 11.34 4.92 -11.95
CA GLU A 125 10.48 4.90 -10.77
C GLU A 125 9.11 5.45 -11.12
N LEU A 126 8.05 4.78 -10.62
CA LEU A 126 6.65 5.17 -10.81
C LEU A 126 5.90 5.06 -9.49
N VAL A 127 5.34 6.18 -9.01
CA VAL A 127 4.45 6.20 -7.85
C VAL A 127 3.02 6.12 -8.35
N LEU A 128 2.27 5.13 -7.84
CA LEU A 128 0.88 4.91 -8.19
C LEU A 128 -0.06 5.76 -7.33
N ASP A 129 -1.22 6.08 -7.88
CA ASP A 129 -2.32 6.63 -7.13
C ASP A 129 -2.94 5.51 -6.28
N VAL A 130 -3.15 5.75 -4.99
CA VAL A 130 -3.65 4.73 -4.06
C VAL A 130 -5.13 4.94 -3.77
N THR A 131 -5.86 3.84 -3.64
CA THR A 131 -7.23 3.88 -3.14
C THR A 131 -7.23 4.05 -1.62
N GLN A 132 -8.30 4.59 -1.05
CA GLN A 132 -8.48 4.65 0.41
C GLN A 132 -9.17 3.39 0.94
N ALA A 133 -9.04 2.27 0.22
CA ALA A 133 -9.67 1.02 0.59
C ALA A 133 -9.04 0.44 1.86
N ASP A 134 -9.87 0.03 2.82
CA ASP A 134 -9.42 -0.77 3.94
C ASP A 134 -9.03 -2.18 3.47
N VAL A 135 -7.80 -2.58 3.77
CA VAL A 135 -7.22 -3.88 3.42
C VAL A 135 -6.93 -4.74 4.65
N MET A 136 -7.45 -4.36 5.82
CA MET A 136 -7.22 -5.02 7.10
C MET A 136 -7.48 -6.53 7.03
N ASP A 137 -8.60 -6.96 6.45
CA ASP A 137 -8.96 -8.37 6.37
C ASP A 137 -7.96 -9.20 5.53
N TYR A 138 -7.30 -8.58 4.54
CA TYR A 138 -6.28 -9.22 3.72
C TYR A 138 -4.97 -9.37 4.50
N ILE A 139 -4.56 -8.33 5.21
CA ILE A 139 -3.31 -8.31 5.99
C ILE A 139 -3.41 -9.16 7.26
N LYS A 140 -4.60 -9.38 7.79
CA LYS A 140 -4.85 -10.31 8.90
C LYS A 140 -4.82 -11.80 8.50
N LYS A 141 -4.79 -12.12 7.20
CA LYS A 141 -4.53 -13.48 6.71
C LYS A 141 -3.04 -13.82 6.84
N ASP A 142 -2.71 -15.11 6.79
CA ASP A 142 -1.31 -15.55 6.82
C ASP A 142 -0.55 -15.04 5.59
N LYS A 143 -1.25 -14.92 4.46
CA LYS A 143 -0.67 -14.46 3.20
C LYS A 143 -1.71 -13.80 2.28
N PHE A 144 -1.21 -12.94 1.42
CA PHE A 144 -1.92 -12.32 0.31
C PHE A 144 -1.11 -12.43 -0.98
N SER A 145 -1.71 -12.11 -2.11
CA SER A 145 -1.02 -11.91 -3.38
C SER A 145 -1.46 -10.60 -4.02
N LEU A 146 -0.62 -10.06 -4.90
CA LEU A 146 -0.98 -8.93 -5.72
C LEU A 146 -1.18 -9.41 -7.16
N ARG A 147 -2.30 -9.04 -7.77
CA ARG A 147 -2.49 -9.12 -9.21
C ARG A 147 -2.28 -7.73 -9.80
N VAL A 148 -1.39 -7.67 -10.78
CA VAL A 148 -1.04 -6.44 -11.49
C VAL A 148 -1.59 -6.55 -12.91
N SER A 149 -2.56 -5.72 -13.25
CA SER A 149 -3.11 -5.61 -14.60
C SER A 149 -2.38 -4.49 -15.33
N VAL A 150 -1.74 -4.81 -16.43
CA VAL A 150 -0.86 -3.92 -17.18
C VAL A 150 -1.40 -3.72 -18.59
N THR A 151 -1.44 -2.48 -19.06
CA THR A 151 -1.62 -2.15 -20.49
C THR A 151 -0.34 -1.48 -20.97
N THR A 152 0.19 -1.96 -22.09
CA THR A 152 1.39 -1.39 -22.72
C THR A 152 1.04 -0.78 -24.08
N ASP A 153 1.68 0.31 -24.44
CA ASP A 153 1.58 0.95 -25.76
C ASP A 153 2.73 0.60 -26.69
N GLU A 154 3.79 -0.03 -26.16
CA GLU A 154 4.94 -0.49 -26.90
C GLU A 154 5.15 -2.01 -26.80
N LEU A 155 5.80 -2.60 -27.81
CA LEU A 155 6.24 -3.98 -27.79
C LEU A 155 7.50 -4.11 -26.93
N LEU A 156 7.41 -4.93 -25.89
CA LEU A 156 8.57 -5.26 -25.08
C LEU A 156 9.47 -6.25 -25.83
N THR A 157 10.73 -5.91 -26.03
CA THR A 157 11.72 -6.77 -26.69
C THR A 157 12.45 -7.69 -25.72
N VAL A 158 12.38 -7.40 -24.42
CA VAL A 158 12.95 -8.17 -23.33
C VAL A 158 11.98 -8.18 -22.14
N ASP A 159 12.13 -9.14 -21.28
CA ASP A 159 11.33 -9.19 -20.03
C ASP A 159 11.73 -8.04 -19.11
N HIS A 160 10.73 -7.47 -18.46
CA HIS A 160 10.90 -6.37 -17.50
C HIS A 160 10.67 -6.88 -16.07
N GLU A 161 11.71 -6.81 -15.25
CA GLU A 161 11.62 -7.11 -13.82
C GLU A 161 11.31 -5.83 -13.05
N ILE A 162 10.16 -5.80 -12.37
CA ILE A 162 9.64 -4.64 -11.65
C ILE A 162 9.58 -4.96 -10.18
N GLY A 163 10.29 -4.16 -9.37
CA GLY A 163 10.13 -4.15 -7.91
C GLY A 163 8.89 -3.37 -7.53
N ILE A 164 8.15 -3.91 -6.58
CA ILE A 164 6.97 -3.30 -5.96
C ILE A 164 7.32 -3.00 -4.50
N HIS A 165 7.26 -1.74 -4.11
CA HIS A 165 7.43 -1.30 -2.73
C HIS A 165 6.09 -0.76 -2.22
N ALA A 166 5.49 -1.43 -1.24
CA ALA A 166 4.21 -1.06 -0.66
C ALA A 166 4.37 -0.65 0.80
N VAL A 167 3.81 0.49 1.16
CA VAL A 167 3.73 0.98 2.55
C VAL A 167 2.28 0.99 2.97
N LEU A 168 1.94 0.22 3.99
CA LEU A 168 0.61 0.15 4.59
C LEU A 168 0.60 0.92 5.89
N HIS A 169 -0.38 1.79 6.07
CA HIS A 169 -0.63 2.49 7.31
C HIS A 169 -1.60 1.70 8.17
N VAL A 170 -1.21 1.40 9.40
CA VAL A 170 -2.01 0.64 10.38
C VAL A 170 -2.48 1.59 11.45
N ASP A 171 -3.78 1.55 11.75
CA ASP A 171 -4.40 2.23 12.88
C ASP A 171 -4.92 1.18 13.87
N ALA A 172 -4.55 1.33 15.13
CA ALA A 172 -4.89 0.39 16.18
C ALA A 172 -5.46 1.11 17.43
N LYS A 173 -6.27 0.41 18.22
CA LYS A 173 -6.78 0.92 19.49
C LYS A 173 -5.69 1.09 20.53
N VAL A 174 -5.85 2.11 21.35
CA VAL A 174 -5.08 2.25 22.58
C VAL A 174 -5.58 1.20 23.58
N LEU A 175 -4.68 0.37 24.12
CA LEU A 175 -5.03 -0.58 25.18
C LEU A 175 -5.57 0.17 26.42
N GLY A 176 -6.83 -0.07 26.74
CA GLY A 176 -7.45 0.39 27.98
C GLY A 176 -8.30 1.67 27.90
N LEU A 177 -8.66 2.12 26.69
CA LEU A 177 -9.66 3.19 26.50
C LEU A 177 -10.89 2.68 25.77
#